data_2e789ac053d46a2003f52ddbcbe1b645
#
_entry.id   2e789ac053d46a2003f52ddbcbe1b645
#
_cell.length_a   1.000
_cell.length_b   1.000
_cell.length_c   1.000
_cell.angle_alpha   90.00
_cell.angle_beta   90.00
_cell.angle_gamma   90.00
#
_symmetry.space_group_name_H-M   'P 1'
#
loop_
_entity.id
_entity.type
_entity.pdbx_description
1 polymer ?
#
loop_
_entity_poly.entity_id
_entity_poly.type
_entity_poly.pdbx_seq_one_letter_code
_entity_poly.pdbx_strand_id
1 'polypeptide(L)'
;MSARLAERGLALDSDDPELVLLCVPDRVIAEVAGQLQLGPWIAHVSGATPLTALDPHIRRFGLHPLQSFSKARGPEQLDGAWGAVTAESDEARTQGIWLAETLGLCPFELDDANRAAYHAGAAVASNYLVTLRAAAGSLLEAAGAPPEALDPLIRGVVDSGFELTGPIARGDWETVERHLGVIRAERPALEALYVALARATAPLAGRTLPAGLRGSEPQGERRPGMDVVRSIAEARAALAARGPGSVGLVPTMGALHEGHLSLLRAARAENETVVMSLFVNPTQFGDDGDLARYPRDDDHDLALAEQAGVDIVFAPDTSEMYPPEFQTWVEVTELGSILEGRFRPGHFRGVATVVLKLFEIVRPRRAYFGQKDAQQAEVIRRMIRDLALEVELRVLPTVRDEDGLALSSRNALLSPQERQRALALSRALATRDPDAALAQLRSSNGLEIDYVEAADFDPPVLAGAVRVGSTRLIDNVVLEKGSDPTGLTPSTEGAHT
;
A
#
# COMPACT_ATOMS: atom_id res chain seq x y z
N MET A 1 15.27 -15.94 -27.10
CA MET A 1 15.61 -17.24 -26.47
C MET A 1 15.54 -18.41 -27.46
N SER A 2 14.40 -18.68 -28.11
CA SER A 2 14.29 -19.81 -29.06
C SER A 2 15.41 -19.86 -30.11
N ALA A 3 15.72 -18.72 -30.78
CA ALA A 3 16.84 -18.67 -31.73
C ALA A 3 18.19 -19.08 -31.09
N ARG A 4 18.45 -18.66 -29.84
CA ARG A 4 19.68 -19.01 -29.13
C ARG A 4 19.76 -20.48 -28.77
N LEU A 5 18.65 -21.08 -28.35
CA LEU A 5 18.58 -22.50 -28.04
C LEU A 5 18.80 -23.35 -29.30
N ALA A 6 18.21 -22.94 -30.44
CA ALA A 6 18.43 -23.58 -31.74
C ALA A 6 19.90 -23.49 -32.18
N GLU A 7 20.56 -22.34 -32.04
CA GLU A 7 21.99 -22.15 -32.35
C GLU A 7 22.88 -23.07 -31.48
N ARG A 8 22.43 -23.40 -30.27
CA ARG A 8 23.12 -24.34 -29.35
C ARG A 8 22.76 -25.81 -29.60
N GLY A 9 22.00 -26.10 -30.64
CA GLY A 9 21.69 -27.47 -31.09
C GLY A 9 20.56 -28.15 -30.31
N LEU A 10 19.74 -27.40 -29.56
CA LEU A 10 18.58 -27.94 -28.88
C LEU A 10 17.39 -28.10 -29.85
N ALA A 11 16.70 -29.23 -29.73
CA ALA A 11 15.45 -29.44 -30.47
C ALA A 11 14.34 -28.58 -29.84
N LEU A 12 13.65 -27.80 -30.67
CA LEU A 12 12.52 -26.98 -30.27
C LEU A 12 11.22 -27.58 -30.81
N ASP A 13 10.11 -27.24 -30.16
CA ASP A 13 8.76 -27.65 -30.57
C ASP A 13 8.56 -29.17 -30.66
N SER A 14 9.06 -29.90 -29.65
CA SER A 14 8.87 -31.35 -29.49
C SER A 14 7.47 -31.66 -28.97
N ASP A 15 6.85 -32.76 -29.49
CA ASP A 15 5.58 -33.29 -28.97
C ASP A 15 5.75 -33.91 -27.55
N ASP A 16 6.99 -34.26 -27.15
CA ASP A 16 7.33 -34.79 -25.84
C ASP A 16 8.53 -34.02 -25.28
N PRO A 17 8.32 -32.79 -24.76
CA PRO A 17 9.39 -31.94 -24.31
C PRO A 17 9.92 -32.35 -22.94
N GLU A 18 11.23 -32.32 -22.74
CA GLU A 18 11.86 -32.47 -21.42
C GLU A 18 11.71 -31.19 -20.58
N LEU A 19 11.65 -30.02 -21.23
CA LEU A 19 11.51 -28.69 -20.61
C LEU A 19 10.56 -27.81 -21.42
N VAL A 20 9.60 -27.20 -20.75
CA VAL A 20 8.72 -26.15 -21.29
C VAL A 20 9.14 -24.78 -20.74
N LEU A 21 9.50 -23.86 -21.61
CA LEU A 21 9.93 -22.51 -21.24
C LEU A 21 8.83 -21.48 -21.59
N LEU A 22 8.20 -20.88 -20.58
CA LEU A 22 7.14 -19.90 -20.73
C LEU A 22 7.72 -18.51 -20.99
N CYS A 23 7.66 -18.06 -22.23
CA CYS A 23 8.07 -16.70 -22.67
C CYS A 23 6.82 -15.86 -23.00
N VAL A 24 5.86 -15.83 -22.08
CA VAL A 24 4.57 -15.13 -22.21
C VAL A 24 4.52 -13.94 -21.22
N PRO A 25 3.59 -12.98 -21.41
CA PRO A 25 3.39 -11.91 -20.43
C PRO A 25 3.08 -12.44 -19.03
N ASP A 26 3.60 -11.81 -17.98
CA ASP A 26 3.51 -12.26 -16.59
C ASP A 26 2.09 -12.61 -16.16
N ARG A 27 1.09 -11.79 -16.54
CA ARG A 27 -0.32 -11.97 -16.19
C ARG A 27 -0.96 -13.27 -16.68
N VAL A 28 -0.38 -13.94 -17.66
CA VAL A 28 -0.92 -15.19 -18.23
C VAL A 28 -0.09 -16.44 -17.92
N ILE A 29 1.03 -16.28 -17.19
CA ILE A 29 1.91 -17.41 -16.84
C ILE A 29 1.15 -18.52 -16.11
N ALA A 30 0.36 -18.17 -15.08
CA ALA A 30 -0.40 -19.13 -14.31
C ALA A 30 -1.49 -19.85 -15.13
N GLU A 31 -2.16 -19.12 -16.01
CA GLU A 31 -3.18 -19.68 -16.92
C GLU A 31 -2.54 -20.70 -17.87
N VAL A 32 -1.43 -20.32 -18.51
CA VAL A 32 -0.74 -21.20 -19.46
C VAL A 32 -0.14 -22.42 -18.74
N ALA A 33 0.48 -22.22 -17.59
CA ALA A 33 1.03 -23.33 -16.78
C ALA A 33 -0.06 -24.34 -16.40
N GLY A 34 -1.25 -23.87 -16.00
CA GLY A 34 -2.37 -24.75 -15.63
C GLY A 34 -2.95 -25.58 -16.76
N GLN A 35 -2.65 -25.25 -18.03
CA GLN A 35 -3.10 -25.98 -19.21
C GLN A 35 -2.09 -27.04 -19.70
N LEU A 36 -0.87 -27.02 -19.18
CA LEU A 36 0.20 -27.91 -19.61
C LEU A 36 0.14 -29.25 -18.88
N GLN A 37 0.60 -30.32 -19.55
CA GLN A 37 0.71 -31.65 -18.95
C GLN A 37 1.80 -31.68 -17.88
N LEU A 38 1.52 -32.39 -16.79
CA LEU A 38 2.49 -32.63 -15.73
C LEU A 38 3.55 -33.64 -16.20
N GLY A 39 4.80 -33.44 -15.78
CA GLY A 39 5.91 -34.35 -16.05
C GLY A 39 7.18 -33.67 -16.50
N PRO A 40 7.18 -32.89 -17.59
CA PRO A 40 8.35 -32.10 -18.00
C PRO A 40 8.75 -31.07 -16.95
N TRP A 41 10.00 -30.58 -17.04
CA TRP A 41 10.36 -29.36 -16.37
C TRP A 41 9.58 -28.18 -16.93
N ILE A 42 9.20 -27.25 -16.09
CA ILE A 42 8.57 -26.00 -16.51
C ILE A 42 9.33 -24.81 -15.94
N ALA A 43 9.54 -23.79 -16.76
CA ALA A 43 10.17 -22.57 -16.31
C ALA A 43 9.49 -21.34 -16.91
N HIS A 44 9.50 -20.22 -16.18
CA HIS A 44 9.14 -18.90 -16.72
C HIS A 44 10.33 -17.96 -16.74
N VAL A 45 10.25 -16.91 -17.56
CA VAL A 45 11.31 -15.90 -17.72
C VAL A 45 10.95 -14.55 -17.08
N SER A 46 9.94 -14.49 -16.24
CA SER A 46 9.54 -13.28 -15.52
C SER A 46 10.51 -12.95 -14.39
N GLY A 47 10.83 -11.67 -14.23
CA GLY A 47 11.63 -11.16 -13.10
C GLY A 47 10.80 -10.96 -11.82
N ALA A 48 9.48 -10.78 -11.94
CA ALA A 48 8.60 -10.44 -10.83
C ALA A 48 7.68 -11.58 -10.38
N THR A 49 7.30 -12.49 -11.29
CA THR A 49 6.31 -13.55 -11.02
C THR A 49 6.90 -14.63 -10.12
N PRO A 50 6.23 -15.01 -9.01
CA PRO A 50 6.71 -16.06 -8.10
C PRO A 50 6.57 -17.46 -8.73
N LEU A 51 7.32 -18.43 -8.20
CA LEU A 51 7.28 -19.83 -8.67
C LEU A 51 5.91 -20.49 -8.47
N THR A 52 5.11 -20.02 -7.52
CA THR A 52 3.73 -20.50 -7.31
C THR A 52 2.82 -20.27 -8.51
N ALA A 53 3.16 -19.35 -9.42
CA ALA A 53 2.45 -19.17 -10.69
C ALA A 53 2.59 -20.39 -11.62
N LEU A 54 3.51 -21.30 -11.34
CA LEU A 54 3.68 -22.57 -12.09
C LEU A 54 2.94 -23.75 -11.43
N ASP A 55 2.13 -23.53 -10.40
CA ASP A 55 1.30 -24.59 -9.81
C ASP A 55 0.36 -25.20 -10.86
N PRO A 56 0.12 -26.51 -10.87
CA PRO A 56 0.54 -27.53 -9.90
C PRO A 56 1.87 -28.24 -10.24
N HIS A 57 2.73 -27.71 -11.11
CA HIS A 57 3.99 -28.33 -11.49
C HIS A 57 5.00 -28.30 -10.34
N ILE A 58 5.54 -29.49 -9.97
CA ILE A 58 6.58 -29.63 -8.93
C ILE A 58 8.00 -29.54 -9.49
N ARG A 59 8.19 -29.92 -10.77
CA ARG A 59 9.47 -29.79 -11.50
C ARG A 59 9.52 -28.43 -12.16
N ARG A 60 9.85 -27.40 -11.39
CA ARG A 60 9.76 -26.00 -11.81
C ARG A 60 10.96 -25.16 -11.38
N PHE A 61 11.24 -24.11 -12.15
CA PHE A 61 12.19 -23.05 -11.78
C PHE A 61 11.88 -21.75 -12.53
N GLY A 62 12.47 -20.64 -12.09
CA GLY A 62 12.44 -19.36 -12.77
C GLY A 62 13.82 -19.04 -13.35
N LEU A 63 13.88 -18.49 -14.56
CA LEU A 63 15.11 -17.96 -15.14
C LEU A 63 14.82 -16.58 -15.74
N HIS A 64 15.26 -15.50 -15.11
CA HIS A 64 15.09 -14.16 -15.63
C HIS A 64 16.42 -13.60 -16.16
N PRO A 65 16.56 -13.40 -17.48
CA PRO A 65 17.71 -12.67 -18.04
C PRO A 65 17.64 -11.20 -17.65
N LEU A 66 18.62 -10.71 -16.90
CA LEU A 66 18.73 -9.30 -16.52
C LEU A 66 19.29 -8.50 -17.70
N GLN A 67 18.43 -8.27 -18.71
CA GLN A 67 18.83 -7.60 -19.95
C GLN A 67 17.64 -6.83 -20.55
N SER A 68 17.96 -5.67 -21.13
CA SER A 68 17.03 -4.90 -21.95
C SER A 68 17.09 -5.38 -23.40
N PHE A 69 16.02 -6.07 -23.85
CA PHE A 69 15.96 -6.65 -25.19
C PHE A 69 15.49 -5.65 -26.23
N SER A 70 16.23 -5.57 -27.35
CA SER A 70 15.85 -4.81 -28.54
C SER A 70 15.52 -5.76 -29.70
N LYS A 71 14.43 -5.47 -30.41
CA LYS A 71 14.06 -6.20 -31.65
C LYS A 71 15.07 -5.99 -32.78
N ALA A 72 15.88 -4.94 -32.70
CA ALA A 72 16.90 -4.63 -33.71
C ALA A 72 18.20 -5.43 -33.55
N ARG A 73 18.35 -6.17 -32.43
CA ARG A 73 19.54 -6.98 -32.11
C ARG A 73 19.16 -8.46 -32.09
N GLY A 74 20.13 -9.31 -32.38
CA GLY A 74 19.96 -10.75 -32.41
C GLY A 74 20.06 -11.44 -31.04
N PRO A 75 20.16 -12.79 -31.02
CA PRO A 75 20.23 -13.58 -29.80
C PRO A 75 21.52 -13.35 -28.99
N GLU A 76 22.54 -12.75 -29.60
CA GLU A 76 23.79 -12.37 -28.93
C GLU A 76 23.61 -11.38 -27.78
N GLN A 77 22.43 -10.76 -27.67
CA GLN A 77 22.09 -9.91 -26.51
C GLN A 77 22.12 -10.66 -25.18
N LEU A 78 22.03 -11.99 -25.20
CA LEU A 78 22.11 -12.84 -24.00
C LEU A 78 23.56 -13.10 -23.56
N ASP A 79 24.54 -12.96 -24.47
CA ASP A 79 25.94 -13.31 -24.17
C ASP A 79 26.53 -12.42 -23.07
N GLY A 80 26.91 -13.05 -21.96
CA GLY A 80 27.50 -12.38 -20.80
C GLY A 80 26.50 -11.57 -19.95
N ALA A 81 25.22 -11.53 -20.31
CA ALA A 81 24.19 -10.94 -19.44
C ALA A 81 23.98 -11.83 -18.21
N TRP A 82 23.59 -11.23 -17.08
CA TRP A 82 23.29 -12.01 -15.88
C TRP A 82 21.91 -12.67 -15.98
N GLY A 83 21.79 -13.89 -15.42
CA GLY A 83 20.55 -14.66 -15.35
C GLY A 83 20.20 -15.02 -13.92
N ALA A 84 19.09 -14.49 -13.39
CA ALA A 84 18.60 -14.85 -12.08
C ALA A 84 17.89 -16.21 -12.14
N VAL A 85 18.39 -17.20 -11.40
CA VAL A 85 17.81 -18.53 -11.24
C VAL A 85 17.11 -18.61 -9.90
N THR A 86 15.82 -18.97 -9.91
CA THR A 86 15.02 -19.23 -8.72
C THR A 86 14.55 -20.67 -8.72
N ALA A 87 14.78 -21.40 -7.63
CA ALA A 87 14.49 -22.83 -7.53
C ALA A 87 14.17 -23.23 -6.10
N GLU A 88 13.28 -24.22 -5.92
CA GLU A 88 12.89 -24.77 -4.62
C GLU A 88 13.61 -26.09 -4.29
N SER A 89 14.39 -26.64 -5.23
CA SER A 89 15.18 -27.87 -5.03
C SER A 89 16.53 -27.78 -5.72
N ASP A 90 17.49 -28.64 -5.31
CA ASP A 90 18.81 -28.72 -5.92
C ASP A 90 18.75 -29.18 -7.39
N GLU A 91 17.79 -30.05 -7.72
CA GLU A 91 17.57 -30.49 -9.11
C GLU A 91 17.08 -29.33 -9.97
N ALA A 92 16.08 -28.55 -9.48
CA ALA A 92 15.56 -27.39 -10.17
C ALA A 92 16.65 -26.31 -10.37
N ARG A 93 17.47 -26.09 -9.36
CA ARG A 93 18.63 -25.19 -9.43
C ARG A 93 19.60 -25.63 -10.52
N THR A 94 19.94 -26.91 -10.56
CA THR A 94 20.85 -27.46 -11.58
C THR A 94 20.31 -27.25 -12.98
N GLN A 95 19.00 -27.48 -13.19
CA GLN A 95 18.35 -27.23 -14.48
C GLN A 95 18.34 -25.75 -14.86
N GLY A 96 18.06 -24.87 -13.89
CA GLY A 96 18.07 -23.42 -14.11
C GLY A 96 19.45 -22.88 -14.49
N ILE A 97 20.51 -23.32 -13.81
CA ILE A 97 21.89 -22.96 -14.11
C ILE A 97 22.28 -23.48 -15.48
N TRP A 98 22.01 -24.75 -15.79
CA TRP A 98 22.29 -25.34 -17.10
C TRP A 98 21.61 -24.54 -18.24
N LEU A 99 20.34 -24.19 -18.07
CA LEU A 99 19.62 -23.39 -19.09
C LEU A 99 20.23 -22.01 -19.25
N ALA A 100 20.57 -21.33 -18.14
CA ALA A 100 21.21 -20.03 -18.17
C ALA A 100 22.52 -20.05 -18.94
N GLU A 101 23.43 -21.00 -18.62
CA GLU A 101 24.72 -21.17 -19.29
C GLU A 101 24.54 -21.54 -20.78
N THR A 102 23.57 -22.39 -21.10
CA THR A 102 23.23 -22.76 -22.48
C THR A 102 22.79 -21.52 -23.28
N LEU A 103 22.07 -20.60 -22.66
CA LEU A 103 21.68 -19.33 -23.28
C LEU A 103 22.83 -18.31 -23.39
N GLY A 104 23.96 -18.55 -22.75
CA GLY A 104 25.13 -17.64 -22.70
C GLY A 104 25.04 -16.62 -21.57
N LEU A 105 24.17 -16.86 -20.59
CA LEU A 105 24.02 -16.00 -19.40
C LEU A 105 25.04 -16.39 -18.32
N CYS A 106 25.36 -15.42 -17.46
CA CYS A 106 26.07 -15.63 -16.21
C CYS A 106 25.04 -15.88 -15.08
N PRO A 107 24.83 -17.15 -14.63
CA PRO A 107 23.80 -17.44 -13.65
C PRO A 107 24.14 -16.94 -12.25
N PHE A 108 23.14 -16.52 -11.49
CA PHE A 108 23.18 -16.32 -10.05
C PHE A 108 21.85 -16.74 -9.40
N GLU A 109 21.91 -17.14 -8.15
CA GLU A 109 20.74 -17.57 -7.42
C GLU A 109 19.94 -16.39 -6.87
N LEU A 110 18.62 -16.47 -6.95
CA LEU A 110 17.68 -15.48 -6.43
C LEU A 110 16.55 -16.19 -5.68
N ASP A 111 16.39 -15.89 -4.40
CA ASP A 111 15.25 -16.37 -3.63
C ASP A 111 13.94 -15.79 -4.16
N ASP A 112 12.90 -16.61 -4.19
CA ASP A 112 11.57 -16.23 -4.69
C ASP A 112 10.99 -15.03 -3.90
N ALA A 113 11.23 -14.96 -2.60
CA ALA A 113 10.83 -13.85 -1.73
C ALA A 113 11.48 -12.49 -2.11
N ASN A 114 12.64 -12.50 -2.76
CA ASN A 114 13.40 -11.30 -3.13
C ASN A 114 13.13 -10.80 -4.55
N ARG A 115 12.26 -11.47 -5.33
CA ARG A 115 11.99 -11.12 -6.74
C ARG A 115 11.48 -9.69 -6.91
N ALA A 116 10.61 -9.21 -6.03
CA ALA A 116 10.06 -7.87 -6.12
C ALA A 116 11.16 -6.79 -6.01
N ALA A 117 12.05 -6.92 -5.03
CA ALA A 117 13.17 -5.99 -4.83
C ALA A 117 14.16 -6.07 -6.02
N TYR A 118 14.49 -7.27 -6.46
CA TYR A 118 15.34 -7.51 -7.62
C TYR A 118 14.76 -6.86 -8.89
N HIS A 119 13.48 -7.08 -9.18
CA HIS A 119 12.83 -6.54 -10.36
C HIS A 119 12.70 -5.00 -10.29
N ALA A 120 12.44 -4.44 -9.09
CA ALA A 120 12.46 -3.00 -8.89
C ALA A 120 13.84 -2.39 -9.21
N GLY A 121 14.93 -3.03 -8.74
CA GLY A 121 16.29 -2.62 -9.10
C GLY A 121 16.56 -2.65 -10.60
N ALA A 122 16.10 -3.70 -11.28
CA ALA A 122 16.20 -3.81 -12.75
C ALA A 122 15.42 -2.69 -13.47
N ALA A 123 14.21 -2.37 -12.99
CA ALA A 123 13.39 -1.29 -13.54
C ALA A 123 14.04 0.08 -13.35
N VAL A 124 14.64 0.35 -12.18
CA VAL A 124 15.38 1.58 -11.91
C VAL A 124 16.56 1.72 -12.89
N ALA A 125 17.36 0.66 -13.04
CA ALA A 125 18.55 0.69 -13.90
C ALA A 125 18.24 0.76 -15.40
N SER A 126 17.04 0.33 -15.83
CA SER A 126 16.65 0.31 -17.24
C SER A 126 15.63 1.40 -17.58
N ASN A 127 14.40 1.30 -17.06
CA ASN A 127 13.30 2.16 -17.47
C ASN A 127 13.47 3.60 -16.98
N TYR A 128 13.96 3.79 -15.75
CA TYR A 128 14.17 5.14 -15.22
C TYR A 128 15.38 5.83 -15.84
N LEU A 129 16.38 5.07 -16.33
CA LEU A 129 17.44 5.64 -17.15
C LEU A 129 16.89 6.25 -18.45
N VAL A 130 15.89 5.60 -19.09
CA VAL A 130 15.20 6.18 -20.27
C VAL A 130 14.48 7.47 -19.90
N THR A 131 13.78 7.49 -18.75
CA THR A 131 13.09 8.68 -18.25
C THR A 131 14.09 9.82 -17.96
N LEU A 132 15.21 9.51 -17.32
CA LEU A 132 16.27 10.51 -17.04
C LEU A 132 16.87 11.08 -18.33
N ARG A 133 17.13 10.23 -19.32
CA ARG A 133 17.63 10.67 -20.63
C ARG A 133 16.63 11.60 -21.34
N ALA A 134 15.34 11.27 -21.28
CA ALA A 134 14.28 12.11 -21.86
C ALA A 134 14.20 13.47 -21.15
N ALA A 135 14.24 13.50 -19.82
CA ALA A 135 14.23 14.72 -19.02
C ALA A 135 15.45 15.61 -19.34
N ALA A 136 16.66 15.01 -19.36
CA ALA A 136 17.88 15.71 -19.74
C ALA A 136 17.83 16.21 -21.18
N GLY A 137 17.28 15.42 -22.12
CA GLY A 137 17.11 15.81 -23.53
C GLY A 137 16.24 17.06 -23.67
N SER A 138 15.14 17.16 -22.92
CA SER A 138 14.26 18.34 -22.96
C SER A 138 14.93 19.61 -22.42
N LEU A 139 15.90 19.49 -21.52
CA LEU A 139 16.71 20.62 -21.05
C LEU A 139 17.76 21.04 -22.11
N LEU A 140 18.36 20.09 -22.83
CA LEU A 140 19.26 20.40 -23.93
C LEU A 140 18.51 21.10 -25.07
N GLU A 141 17.31 20.62 -25.42
CA GLU A 141 16.48 21.27 -26.43
C GLU A 141 16.13 22.72 -26.06
N ALA A 142 15.79 22.98 -24.77
CA ALA A 142 15.58 24.34 -24.30
C ALA A 142 16.83 25.24 -24.43
N ALA A 143 18.01 24.64 -24.32
CA ALA A 143 19.28 25.31 -24.52
C ALA A 143 19.71 25.39 -26.00
N GLY A 144 18.91 24.87 -26.95
CA GLY A 144 19.23 24.82 -28.37
C GLY A 144 20.27 23.75 -28.76
N ALA A 145 20.51 22.76 -27.89
CA ALA A 145 21.43 21.67 -28.13
C ALA A 145 20.68 20.36 -28.51
N PRO A 146 21.27 19.53 -29.41
CA PRO A 146 20.63 18.28 -29.80
C PRO A 146 20.61 17.25 -28.64
N PRO A 147 19.49 16.57 -28.37
CA PRO A 147 19.39 15.56 -27.30
C PRO A 147 20.37 14.39 -27.46
N GLU A 148 20.77 14.08 -28.69
CA GLU A 148 21.72 13.00 -29.02
C GLU A 148 23.11 13.25 -28.42
N ALA A 149 23.44 14.50 -28.10
CA ALA A 149 24.70 14.87 -27.43
C ALA A 149 24.82 14.21 -26.02
N LEU A 150 23.73 13.73 -25.45
CA LEU A 150 23.74 12.97 -24.20
C LEU A 150 24.28 11.55 -24.34
N ASP A 151 24.19 10.93 -25.51
CA ASP A 151 24.53 9.51 -25.67
C ASP A 151 26.01 9.19 -25.36
N PRO A 152 26.99 9.99 -25.84
CA PRO A 152 28.39 9.84 -25.42
C PRO A 152 28.60 10.11 -23.93
N LEU A 153 27.91 11.09 -23.37
CA LEU A 153 28.00 11.42 -21.93
C LEU A 153 27.53 10.26 -21.06
N ILE A 154 26.39 9.66 -21.39
CA ILE A 154 25.83 8.49 -20.66
C ILE A 154 26.79 7.31 -20.75
N ARG A 155 27.35 7.02 -21.94
CA ARG A 155 28.35 5.95 -22.08
C ARG A 155 29.59 6.23 -21.23
N GLY A 156 30.10 7.46 -21.20
CA GLY A 156 31.23 7.84 -20.38
C GLY A 156 30.99 7.60 -18.88
N VAL A 157 29.77 7.80 -18.39
CA VAL A 157 29.42 7.48 -16.99
C VAL A 157 29.51 5.97 -16.72
N VAL A 158 29.02 5.13 -17.63
CA VAL A 158 29.13 3.66 -17.53
C VAL A 158 30.61 3.22 -17.61
N ASP A 159 31.33 3.72 -18.56
CA ASP A 159 32.76 3.38 -18.82
C ASP A 159 33.67 3.80 -17.65
N SER A 160 33.33 4.88 -16.93
CA SER A 160 34.04 5.32 -15.72
C SER A 160 33.67 4.53 -14.44
N GLY A 161 32.78 3.54 -14.53
CA GLY A 161 32.32 2.81 -13.37
C GLY A 161 31.37 3.64 -12.48
N PHE A 162 30.60 4.55 -13.07
CA PHE A 162 29.62 5.41 -12.38
C PHE A 162 30.26 6.43 -11.41
N GLU A 163 31.44 6.95 -11.74
CA GLU A 163 32.09 8.00 -10.97
C GLU A 163 31.28 9.31 -11.01
N LEU A 164 31.04 9.89 -9.82
CA LEU A 164 30.34 11.17 -9.69
C LEU A 164 31.28 12.36 -9.93
N THR A 165 31.03 13.14 -10.98
CA THR A 165 31.88 14.28 -11.39
C THR A 165 31.14 15.63 -11.42
N GLY A 166 29.81 15.64 -11.24
CA GLY A 166 28.95 16.81 -11.38
C GLY A 166 29.11 17.88 -10.29
N PRO A 167 28.35 18.99 -10.34
CA PRO A 167 28.46 20.09 -9.40
C PRO A 167 28.14 19.65 -7.96
N ILE A 168 27.23 18.70 -7.76
CA ILE A 168 26.90 18.15 -6.43
C ILE A 168 28.12 17.44 -5.82
N ALA A 169 28.82 16.63 -6.61
CA ALA A 169 30.05 15.95 -6.15
C ALA A 169 31.13 16.93 -5.70
N ARG A 170 31.24 18.07 -6.39
CA ARG A 170 32.19 19.14 -6.02
C ARG A 170 31.71 20.08 -4.94
N GLY A 171 30.42 20.05 -4.56
CA GLY A 171 29.80 20.99 -3.63
C GLY A 171 29.58 22.37 -4.24
N ASP A 172 29.47 22.48 -5.55
CA ASP A 172 29.24 23.72 -6.30
C ASP A 172 27.74 24.05 -6.32
N TRP A 173 27.26 24.54 -5.20
CA TRP A 173 25.85 24.81 -4.97
C TRP A 173 25.33 26.00 -5.77
N GLU A 174 26.17 26.98 -6.07
CA GLU A 174 25.80 28.12 -6.91
C GLU A 174 25.41 27.65 -8.33
N THR A 175 26.13 26.69 -8.88
CA THR A 175 25.78 26.08 -10.16
C THR A 175 24.47 25.30 -10.07
N VAL A 176 24.22 24.58 -8.98
CA VAL A 176 22.95 23.85 -8.76
C VAL A 176 21.76 24.81 -8.65
N GLU A 177 21.91 25.94 -7.96
CA GLU A 177 20.86 26.97 -7.89
C GLU A 177 20.58 27.64 -9.23
N ARG A 178 21.63 27.90 -10.04
CA ARG A 178 21.46 28.38 -11.43
C ARG A 178 20.70 27.39 -12.31
N HIS A 179 20.99 26.09 -12.17
CA HIS A 179 20.23 25.06 -12.88
C HIS A 179 18.74 25.10 -12.50
N LEU A 180 18.42 25.20 -11.20
CA LEU A 180 17.04 25.31 -10.74
C LEU A 180 16.36 26.55 -11.25
N GLY A 181 17.04 27.70 -11.29
CA GLY A 181 16.51 28.93 -11.90
C GLY A 181 16.07 28.73 -13.34
N VAL A 182 16.91 28.07 -14.16
CA VAL A 182 16.58 27.76 -15.55
C VAL A 182 15.46 26.73 -15.65
N ILE A 183 15.49 25.68 -14.84
CA ILE A 183 14.45 24.63 -14.85
C ILE A 183 13.09 25.23 -14.52
N ARG A 184 13.01 26.10 -13.51
CA ARG A 184 11.77 26.81 -13.14
C ARG A 184 11.22 27.69 -14.27
N ALA A 185 12.10 28.33 -14.99
CA ALA A 185 11.73 29.20 -16.11
C ALA A 185 11.28 28.44 -17.36
N GLU A 186 12.04 27.43 -17.76
CA GLU A 186 11.90 26.78 -19.06
C GLU A 186 11.21 25.42 -19.02
N ARG A 187 11.33 24.67 -17.91
CA ARG A 187 10.83 23.30 -17.74
C ARG A 187 10.35 23.06 -16.30
N PRO A 188 9.38 23.80 -15.77
CA PRO A 188 8.98 23.74 -14.36
C PRO A 188 8.57 22.32 -13.91
N ALA A 189 8.02 21.50 -14.81
CA ALA A 189 7.66 20.11 -14.51
C ALA A 189 8.85 19.22 -14.12
N LEU A 190 10.10 19.62 -14.45
CA LEU A 190 11.30 18.87 -14.08
C LEU A 190 11.92 19.30 -12.75
N GLU A 191 11.42 20.37 -12.10
CA GLU A 191 12.00 20.85 -10.84
C GLU A 191 11.99 19.78 -9.75
N ALA A 192 10.84 19.15 -9.52
CA ALA A 192 10.68 18.10 -8.50
C ALA A 192 11.66 16.93 -8.75
N LEU A 193 11.76 16.46 -10.00
CA LEU A 193 12.70 15.40 -10.38
C LEU A 193 14.15 15.83 -10.14
N TYR A 194 14.54 17.02 -10.55
CA TYR A 194 15.92 17.52 -10.37
C TYR A 194 16.29 17.60 -8.89
N VAL A 195 15.39 18.13 -8.04
CA VAL A 195 15.59 18.22 -6.59
C VAL A 195 15.68 16.85 -5.94
N ALA A 196 14.80 15.91 -6.32
CA ALA A 196 14.84 14.54 -5.80
C ALA A 196 16.17 13.84 -6.15
N LEU A 197 16.64 13.99 -7.37
CA LEU A 197 17.95 13.47 -7.80
C LEU A 197 19.10 14.14 -7.06
N ALA A 198 19.07 15.46 -6.85
CA ALA A 198 20.08 16.17 -6.07
C ALA A 198 20.17 15.65 -4.64
N ARG A 199 19.01 15.41 -4.00
CA ARG A 199 18.91 14.81 -2.66
C ARG A 199 19.51 13.40 -2.60
N ALA A 200 19.17 12.55 -3.57
CA ALA A 200 19.72 11.19 -3.64
C ALA A 200 21.22 11.17 -3.94
N THR A 201 21.73 12.13 -4.73
CA THR A 201 23.14 12.17 -5.14
C THR A 201 24.06 12.70 -4.06
N ALA A 202 23.61 13.66 -3.24
CA ALA A 202 24.49 14.32 -2.25
C ALA A 202 25.09 13.34 -1.23
N PRO A 203 24.36 12.40 -0.62
CA PRO A 203 24.93 11.38 0.27
C PRO A 203 25.95 10.48 -0.44
N LEU A 204 25.71 10.10 -1.70
CA LEU A 204 26.65 9.29 -2.49
C LEU A 204 27.98 10.01 -2.71
N ALA A 205 27.95 11.34 -2.77
CA ALA A 205 29.12 12.19 -2.89
C ALA A 205 29.76 12.58 -1.53
N GLY A 206 29.22 12.09 -0.40
CA GLY A 206 29.62 12.50 0.95
C GLY A 206 29.37 13.99 1.21
N ARG A 207 28.35 14.58 0.58
CA ARG A 207 28.01 16.00 0.68
C ARG A 207 26.73 16.22 1.44
N THR A 208 26.65 17.39 2.11
CA THR A 208 25.43 17.88 2.73
C THR A 208 24.84 18.97 1.85
N LEU A 209 23.57 18.82 1.46
CA LEU A 209 22.84 19.83 0.69
C LEU A 209 22.71 21.15 1.49
N PRO A 210 22.79 22.33 0.83
CA PRO A 210 22.39 23.60 1.43
C PRO A 210 20.92 23.58 1.90
N ALA A 211 20.59 24.40 2.90
CA ALA A 211 19.24 24.45 3.47
C ALA A 211 18.13 24.67 2.39
N GLY A 212 18.38 25.48 1.38
CA GLY A 212 17.47 25.73 0.25
C GLY A 212 17.28 24.54 -0.70
N LEU A 213 18.21 23.58 -0.73
CA LEU A 213 18.18 22.38 -1.55
C LEU A 213 17.95 21.11 -0.73
N ARG A 214 18.18 21.22 0.57
CA ARG A 214 17.80 20.11 1.46
C ARG A 214 16.32 19.91 1.33
N GLY A 215 15.55 20.53 0.60
CA GLY A 215 14.14 20.52 0.83
C GLY A 215 13.97 20.35 2.31
N SER A 216 13.26 21.09 3.03
CA SER A 216 12.92 20.59 4.34
C SER A 216 12.91 19.06 4.28
N GLU A 217 13.67 18.32 5.13
CA GLU A 217 13.10 17.10 5.70
C GLU A 217 11.63 17.43 5.77
N PRO A 218 10.68 16.62 5.26
CA PRO A 218 9.38 17.12 4.90
C PRO A 218 8.78 17.97 6.02
N GLN A 219 9.26 19.18 6.16
CA GLN A 219 8.62 20.33 6.77
C GLN A 219 7.62 20.68 5.69
N GLY A 220 6.39 20.19 5.90
CA GLY A 220 5.21 20.41 5.09
C GLY A 220 5.49 21.19 3.80
N GLU A 221 5.78 20.48 2.70
CA GLU A 221 5.77 21.13 1.39
C GLU A 221 4.41 21.77 1.26
N ARG A 222 4.37 23.11 1.34
CA ARG A 222 3.17 23.86 0.97
C ARG A 222 2.95 23.64 -0.52
N ARG A 223 2.25 22.54 -0.84
CA ARG A 223 1.54 22.47 -2.11
C ARG A 223 0.48 23.56 -2.06
N PRO A 224 0.23 24.32 -3.12
CA PRO A 224 -0.79 25.36 -3.09
C PRO A 224 -2.10 24.75 -2.62
N GLY A 225 -2.41 24.87 -1.31
CA GLY A 225 -3.66 24.41 -0.71
C GLY A 225 -3.58 23.44 0.46
N MET A 226 -2.62 22.49 0.53
CA MET A 226 -2.54 21.47 1.59
C MET A 226 -1.22 21.55 2.37
N ASP A 227 -1.31 21.63 3.71
CA ASP A 227 -0.15 21.60 4.62
C ASP A 227 0.07 20.18 5.17
N VAL A 228 1.29 19.63 5.06
CA VAL A 228 1.67 18.37 5.72
C VAL A 228 2.52 18.71 6.93
N VAL A 229 2.05 18.36 8.13
CA VAL A 229 2.66 18.71 9.42
C VAL A 229 2.97 17.45 10.23
N ARG A 230 4.07 17.45 10.96
CA ARG A 230 4.56 16.26 11.66
C ARG A 230 4.61 16.40 13.18
N SER A 231 4.61 17.62 13.70
CA SER A 231 4.55 17.86 15.13
C SER A 231 3.20 18.44 15.58
N ILE A 232 2.85 18.23 16.83
CA ILE A 232 1.66 18.81 17.46
C ILE A 232 1.72 20.35 17.41
N ALA A 233 2.90 20.92 17.56
CA ALA A 233 3.09 22.37 17.48
C ALA A 233 2.80 22.91 16.08
N GLU A 234 3.28 22.25 15.03
CA GLU A 234 3.02 22.61 13.64
C GLU A 234 1.52 22.44 13.30
N ALA A 235 0.88 21.34 13.74
CA ALA A 235 -0.55 21.13 13.51
C ALA A 235 -1.39 22.27 14.12
N ARG A 236 -1.10 22.66 15.34
CA ARG A 236 -1.78 23.79 16.00
C ARG A 236 -1.50 25.13 15.33
N ALA A 237 -0.28 25.36 14.87
CA ALA A 237 0.08 26.58 14.13
C ALA A 237 -0.62 26.63 12.77
N ALA A 238 -0.68 25.54 12.02
CA ALA A 238 -1.39 25.43 10.73
C ALA A 238 -2.89 25.69 10.91
N LEU A 239 -3.51 25.09 11.95
CA LEU A 239 -4.92 25.33 12.29
C LEU A 239 -5.18 26.80 12.65
N ALA A 240 -4.32 27.40 13.49
CA ALA A 240 -4.46 28.84 13.85
C ALA A 240 -4.35 29.76 12.64
N ALA A 241 -3.52 29.42 11.66
CA ALA A 241 -3.34 30.18 10.42
C ALA A 241 -4.57 30.12 9.48
N ARG A 242 -5.46 29.12 9.64
CA ARG A 242 -6.72 29.00 8.86
C ARG A 242 -7.85 29.89 9.40
N GLY A 243 -7.68 30.47 10.59
CA GLY A 243 -8.65 31.36 11.23
C GLY A 243 -9.84 30.63 11.87
N PRO A 244 -10.84 31.40 12.33
CA PRO A 244 -12.02 30.83 12.97
C PRO A 244 -12.97 30.25 11.92
N GLY A 245 -13.04 28.93 11.85
CA GLY A 245 -13.93 28.19 10.95
C GLY A 245 -14.22 26.80 11.51
N SER A 246 -15.19 26.11 10.90
CA SER A 246 -15.46 24.72 11.29
C SER A 246 -14.34 23.80 10.81
N VAL A 247 -13.83 22.97 11.71
CA VAL A 247 -12.79 21.98 11.44
C VAL A 247 -13.41 20.59 11.42
N GLY A 248 -13.20 19.86 10.32
CA GLY A 248 -13.53 18.44 10.21
C GLY A 248 -12.26 17.58 10.31
N LEU A 249 -12.29 16.52 11.10
CA LEU A 249 -11.18 15.57 11.26
C LEU A 249 -11.54 14.20 10.70
N VAL A 250 -10.65 13.65 9.85
CA VAL A 250 -10.73 12.28 9.35
C VAL A 250 -9.50 11.51 9.83
N PRO A 251 -9.59 10.71 10.90
CA PRO A 251 -8.48 9.87 11.35
C PRO A 251 -8.25 8.70 10.39
N THR A 252 -7.00 8.53 9.93
CA THR A 252 -6.59 7.41 9.08
C THR A 252 -5.24 6.84 9.50
N MET A 253 -4.98 5.61 9.08
CA MET A 253 -3.67 4.96 9.22
C MET A 253 -2.91 4.85 7.89
N GLY A 254 -3.39 5.53 6.84
CA GLY A 254 -2.85 5.42 5.49
C GLY A 254 -3.42 4.23 4.71
N ALA A 255 -2.79 3.93 3.56
CA ALA A 255 -3.27 3.01 2.55
C ALA A 255 -4.71 3.37 2.13
N LEU A 256 -4.89 4.63 1.70
CA LEU A 256 -6.18 5.21 1.41
C LEU A 256 -6.88 4.46 0.26
N HIS A 257 -8.17 4.31 0.40
CA HIS A 257 -9.06 3.73 -0.61
C HIS A 257 -10.38 4.51 -0.65
N GLU A 258 -11.28 4.17 -1.56
CA GLU A 258 -12.54 4.89 -1.77
C GLU A 258 -13.38 5.06 -0.49
N GLY A 259 -13.29 4.10 0.46
CA GLY A 259 -13.90 4.24 1.78
C GLY A 259 -13.38 5.46 2.56
N HIS A 260 -12.06 5.69 2.56
CA HIS A 260 -11.45 6.89 3.17
C HIS A 260 -11.80 8.17 2.39
N LEU A 261 -11.79 8.08 1.05
CA LEU A 261 -12.13 9.23 0.21
C LEU A 261 -13.57 9.68 0.40
N SER A 262 -14.49 8.76 0.66
CA SER A 262 -15.89 9.12 1.00
C SER A 262 -15.99 9.94 2.29
N LEU A 263 -15.18 9.60 3.32
CA LEU A 263 -15.09 10.37 4.57
C LEU A 263 -14.51 11.76 4.33
N LEU A 264 -13.43 11.86 3.55
CA LEU A 264 -12.78 13.13 3.23
C LEU A 264 -13.70 14.06 2.44
N ARG A 265 -14.44 13.54 1.45
CA ARG A 265 -15.42 14.33 0.68
C ARG A 265 -16.56 14.83 1.57
N ALA A 266 -17.06 14.00 2.49
CA ALA A 266 -18.09 14.42 3.44
C ALA A 266 -17.56 15.50 4.39
N ALA A 267 -16.34 15.33 4.90
CA ALA A 267 -15.68 16.32 5.73
C ALA A 267 -15.53 17.65 4.98
N ARG A 268 -15.13 17.62 3.71
CA ARG A 268 -14.99 18.82 2.86
C ARG A 268 -16.32 19.52 2.62
N ALA A 269 -17.40 18.77 2.44
CA ALA A 269 -18.73 19.35 2.21
C ALA A 269 -19.31 20.05 3.44
N GLU A 270 -18.89 19.64 4.65
CA GLU A 270 -19.49 20.11 5.91
C GLU A 270 -18.59 21.07 6.71
N ASN A 271 -17.33 21.28 6.32
CA ASN A 271 -16.37 22.07 7.10
C ASN A 271 -15.55 23.00 6.22
N GLU A 272 -15.12 24.10 6.80
CA GLU A 272 -14.25 25.09 6.16
C GLU A 272 -12.78 24.62 6.12
N THR A 273 -12.35 23.87 7.13
CA THR A 273 -11.02 23.25 7.19
C THR A 273 -11.15 21.74 7.38
N VAL A 274 -10.47 20.97 6.54
CA VAL A 274 -10.42 19.51 6.63
C VAL A 274 -9.01 19.07 7.05
N VAL A 275 -8.94 18.35 8.17
CA VAL A 275 -7.72 17.74 8.68
C VAL A 275 -7.82 16.24 8.50
N MET A 276 -6.81 15.63 7.89
CA MET A 276 -6.61 14.18 7.87
C MET A 276 -5.45 13.82 8.79
N SER A 277 -5.61 12.87 9.71
CA SER A 277 -4.43 12.27 10.33
C SER A 277 -3.95 11.09 9.50
N LEU A 278 -2.64 11.00 9.31
CA LEU A 278 -1.94 9.89 8.64
C LEU A 278 -0.97 9.28 9.66
N PHE A 279 -1.46 8.34 10.47
CA PHE A 279 -0.69 7.79 11.58
C PHE A 279 -1.02 6.32 11.85
N VAL A 280 -0.06 5.44 11.60
CA VAL A 280 -0.17 4.02 11.96
C VAL A 280 0.08 3.88 13.46
N ASN A 281 -1.02 3.81 14.24
CA ASN A 281 -0.96 3.79 15.69
C ASN A 281 -0.49 2.42 16.22
N PRO A 282 0.72 2.29 16.78
CA PRO A 282 1.23 1.00 17.22
C PRO A 282 0.44 0.41 18.40
N THR A 283 -0.18 1.24 19.22
CA THR A 283 -0.84 0.81 20.47
C THR A 283 -2.16 0.06 20.26
N GLN A 284 -2.72 0.10 19.03
CA GLN A 284 -3.92 -0.65 18.69
C GLN A 284 -3.64 -2.00 18.00
N PHE A 285 -2.36 -2.34 17.80
CA PHE A 285 -1.95 -3.64 17.26
C PHE A 285 -1.60 -4.58 18.40
N GLY A 286 -2.17 -5.79 18.38
CA GLY A 286 -1.90 -6.83 19.38
C GLY A 286 -0.71 -7.72 19.02
N ASP A 287 -0.20 -7.61 17.79
CA ASP A 287 0.91 -8.41 17.23
C ASP A 287 1.82 -7.49 16.41
N ASP A 288 3.12 -7.53 16.71
CA ASP A 288 4.14 -6.78 15.97
C ASP A 288 4.18 -7.17 14.49
N GLY A 289 3.80 -8.40 14.15
CA GLY A 289 3.70 -8.89 12.78
C GLY A 289 2.59 -8.22 11.97
N ASP A 290 1.43 -7.90 12.56
CA ASP A 290 0.34 -7.16 11.89
C ASP A 290 0.76 -5.70 11.65
N LEU A 291 1.40 -5.07 12.64
CA LEU A 291 1.94 -3.72 12.51
C LEU A 291 3.01 -3.61 11.41
N ALA A 292 3.92 -4.59 11.34
CA ALA A 292 4.99 -4.59 10.34
C ALA A 292 4.47 -4.79 8.90
N ARG A 293 3.38 -5.57 8.72
CA ARG A 293 2.75 -5.83 7.42
C ARG A 293 1.74 -4.77 7.00
N TYR A 294 1.42 -3.80 7.88
CA TYR A 294 0.44 -2.78 7.53
C TYR A 294 0.94 -1.93 6.35
N PRO A 295 0.18 -1.83 5.24
CA PRO A 295 0.63 -1.17 4.03
C PRO A 295 0.84 0.33 4.27
N ARG A 296 1.92 0.90 3.68
CA ARG A 296 2.27 2.32 3.77
C ARG A 296 2.69 2.80 2.40
N ASP A 297 2.04 3.85 1.93
CA ASP A 297 2.39 4.55 0.70
C ASP A 297 2.02 6.03 0.88
N ASP A 298 2.87 6.72 1.63
CA ASP A 298 2.63 8.11 2.04
C ASP A 298 2.46 9.04 0.83
N ASP A 299 3.21 8.85 -0.25
CA ASP A 299 3.12 9.70 -1.45
C ASP A 299 1.79 9.53 -2.16
N HIS A 300 1.32 8.30 -2.28
CA HIS A 300 0.01 8.00 -2.85
C HIS A 300 -1.12 8.54 -1.97
N ASP A 301 -1.04 8.34 -0.67
CA ASP A 301 -2.01 8.83 0.31
C ASP A 301 -2.11 10.35 0.31
N LEU A 302 -0.99 11.05 0.26
CA LEU A 302 -0.95 12.52 0.17
C LEU A 302 -1.57 13.03 -1.13
N ALA A 303 -1.31 12.36 -2.27
CA ALA A 303 -1.91 12.73 -3.55
C ALA A 303 -3.44 12.56 -3.53
N LEU A 304 -3.94 11.49 -2.93
CA LEU A 304 -5.38 11.25 -2.77
C LEU A 304 -6.02 12.25 -1.79
N ALA A 305 -5.35 12.59 -0.69
CA ALA A 305 -5.81 13.59 0.27
C ALA A 305 -5.95 14.97 -0.38
N GLU A 306 -4.97 15.38 -1.18
CA GLU A 306 -5.01 16.65 -1.93
C GLU A 306 -6.19 16.70 -2.92
N GLN A 307 -6.39 15.62 -3.69
CA GLN A 307 -7.54 15.49 -4.61
C GLN A 307 -8.89 15.53 -3.88
N ALA A 308 -8.95 14.99 -2.67
CA ALA A 308 -10.16 15.03 -1.84
C ALA A 308 -10.38 16.38 -1.13
N GLY A 309 -9.47 17.35 -1.29
CA GLY A 309 -9.58 18.69 -0.74
C GLY A 309 -9.21 18.78 0.73
N VAL A 310 -8.27 17.98 1.21
CA VAL A 310 -7.70 18.11 2.56
C VAL A 310 -6.86 19.38 2.65
N ASP A 311 -7.02 20.11 3.73
CA ASP A 311 -6.26 21.34 3.99
C ASP A 311 -4.99 21.08 4.81
N ILE A 312 -5.05 20.13 5.76
CA ILE A 312 -3.94 19.78 6.64
C ILE A 312 -3.86 18.27 6.78
N VAL A 313 -2.69 17.70 6.49
CA VAL A 313 -2.36 16.32 6.83
C VAL A 313 -1.46 16.33 8.06
N PHE A 314 -1.93 15.76 9.17
CA PHE A 314 -1.14 15.54 10.37
C PHE A 314 -0.54 14.13 10.34
N ALA A 315 0.76 14.04 10.05
CA ALA A 315 1.50 12.79 9.88
C ALA A 315 2.65 12.68 10.92
N PRO A 316 2.33 12.54 12.22
CA PRO A 316 3.33 12.51 13.28
C PRO A 316 4.08 11.19 13.34
N ASP A 317 5.32 11.25 13.89
CA ASP A 317 6.04 10.06 14.31
C ASP A 317 5.46 9.47 15.61
N THR A 318 5.77 8.19 15.86
CA THR A 318 5.32 7.51 17.10
C THR A 318 5.80 8.22 18.36
N SER A 319 7.02 8.76 18.37
CA SER A 319 7.58 9.49 19.51
C SER A 319 6.87 10.82 19.79
N GLU A 320 6.28 11.46 18.77
CA GLU A 320 5.47 12.67 18.94
C GLU A 320 4.13 12.33 19.62
N MET A 321 3.51 11.23 19.20
CA MET A 321 2.24 10.79 19.78
C MET A 321 2.42 10.11 21.13
N TYR A 322 3.48 9.33 21.29
CA TYR A 322 3.78 8.57 22.49
C TYR A 322 5.25 8.79 22.89
N PRO A 323 5.56 9.93 23.58
CA PRO A 323 6.92 10.18 24.03
C PRO A 323 7.39 9.12 25.02
N PRO A 324 8.70 8.99 25.24
CA PRO A 324 9.22 8.15 26.33
C PRO A 324 8.48 8.40 27.65
N GLU A 325 8.18 7.36 28.40
CA GLU A 325 7.44 7.42 29.67
C GLU A 325 5.94 7.77 29.55
N PHE A 326 5.34 7.65 28.38
CA PHE A 326 3.89 7.84 28.21
C PHE A 326 3.09 6.87 29.10
N GLN A 327 2.20 7.39 29.96
CA GLN A 327 1.48 6.61 30.99
C GLN A 327 -0.03 6.77 30.94
N THR A 328 -0.56 7.72 30.18
CA THR A 328 -1.99 8.06 30.21
C THR A 328 -2.76 7.29 29.15
N TRP A 329 -3.72 6.49 29.58
CA TRP A 329 -4.56 5.69 28.69
C TRP A 329 -6.04 6.01 28.89
N VAL A 330 -6.80 5.89 27.82
CA VAL A 330 -8.26 6.03 27.80
C VAL A 330 -8.86 4.70 27.44
N GLU A 331 -9.82 4.22 28.25
CA GLU A 331 -10.45 2.93 28.07
C GLU A 331 -11.97 3.03 28.23
N VAL A 332 -12.70 2.48 27.26
CA VAL A 332 -14.16 2.29 27.33
C VAL A 332 -14.40 0.82 27.67
N THR A 333 -14.49 0.53 28.95
CA THR A 333 -14.30 -0.81 29.52
C THR A 333 -15.26 -1.88 28.99
N GLU A 334 -16.57 -1.62 29.03
CA GLU A 334 -17.58 -2.61 28.61
C GLU A 334 -17.59 -2.81 27.10
N LEU A 335 -17.74 -1.72 26.33
CA LEU A 335 -17.75 -1.78 24.87
C LEU A 335 -16.41 -2.23 24.29
N GLY A 336 -15.31 -1.95 24.96
CA GLY A 336 -13.97 -2.36 24.55
C GLY A 336 -13.67 -3.85 24.80
N SER A 337 -14.53 -4.59 25.50
CA SER A 337 -14.31 -6.00 25.87
C SER A 337 -15.17 -7.02 25.11
N ILE A 338 -16.16 -6.58 24.35
CA ILE A 338 -17.03 -7.43 23.51
C ILE A 338 -16.55 -7.52 22.06
N LEU A 339 -17.14 -8.39 21.26
CA LEU A 339 -16.87 -8.55 19.81
C LEU A 339 -15.36 -8.50 19.50
N GLU A 340 -14.92 -7.48 18.73
CA GLU A 340 -13.51 -7.27 18.39
C GLU A 340 -12.59 -7.23 19.61
N GLY A 341 -13.05 -6.63 20.71
CA GLY A 341 -12.27 -6.51 21.94
C GLY A 341 -11.92 -7.85 22.59
N ARG A 342 -12.77 -8.89 22.43
CA ARG A 342 -12.47 -10.26 22.90
C ARG A 342 -11.30 -10.88 22.13
N PHE A 343 -11.20 -10.61 20.85
CA PHE A 343 -10.19 -11.18 19.94
C PHE A 343 -8.93 -10.31 19.82
N ARG A 344 -9.02 -9.04 20.23
CA ARG A 344 -7.95 -8.06 20.17
C ARG A 344 -7.81 -7.30 21.50
N PRO A 345 -7.38 -7.94 22.59
CA PRO A 345 -7.24 -7.29 23.90
C PRO A 345 -6.37 -6.03 23.81
N GLY A 346 -6.84 -4.91 24.40
CA GLY A 346 -6.14 -3.62 24.38
C GLY A 346 -6.34 -2.78 23.11
N HIS A 347 -6.89 -3.33 22.03
CA HIS A 347 -7.13 -2.63 20.78
C HIS A 347 -7.91 -1.32 20.97
N PHE A 348 -9.08 -1.38 21.59
CA PHE A 348 -9.91 -0.19 21.77
C PHE A 348 -9.36 0.80 22.79
N ARG A 349 -8.53 0.36 23.75
CA ARG A 349 -7.75 1.28 24.59
C ARG A 349 -6.76 2.10 23.73
N GLY A 350 -6.08 1.44 22.80
CA GLY A 350 -5.21 2.13 21.84
C GLY A 350 -5.97 3.11 20.95
N VAL A 351 -7.12 2.68 20.41
CA VAL A 351 -8.01 3.52 19.57
C VAL A 351 -8.54 4.72 20.35
N ALA A 352 -9.15 4.52 21.51
CA ALA A 352 -9.71 5.60 22.32
C ALA A 352 -8.63 6.62 22.71
N THR A 353 -7.43 6.15 23.08
CA THR A 353 -6.32 7.02 23.45
C THR A 353 -5.83 7.87 22.27
N VAL A 354 -5.60 7.27 21.10
CA VAL A 354 -5.13 8.04 19.93
C VAL A 354 -6.17 9.03 19.43
N VAL A 355 -7.45 8.61 19.41
CA VAL A 355 -8.53 9.48 18.93
C VAL A 355 -8.75 10.65 19.87
N LEU A 356 -8.74 10.44 21.20
CA LEU A 356 -8.80 11.56 22.15
C LEU A 356 -7.63 12.52 21.98
N LYS A 357 -6.41 12.02 21.80
CA LYS A 357 -5.24 12.87 21.51
C LYS A 357 -5.44 13.70 20.24
N LEU A 358 -5.95 13.09 19.19
CA LEU A 358 -6.25 13.78 17.93
C LEU A 358 -7.34 14.85 18.14
N PHE A 359 -8.37 14.58 18.94
CA PHE A 359 -9.40 15.57 19.27
C PHE A 359 -8.82 16.77 20.03
N GLU A 360 -7.91 16.55 20.98
CA GLU A 360 -7.27 17.62 21.75
C GLU A 360 -6.22 18.40 20.94
N ILE A 361 -5.59 17.77 19.94
CA ILE A 361 -4.63 18.42 19.06
C ILE A 361 -5.37 19.30 18.04
N VAL A 362 -6.37 18.74 17.36
CA VAL A 362 -7.08 19.35 16.24
C VAL A 362 -8.26 20.21 16.68
N ARG A 363 -8.92 19.86 17.78
CA ARG A 363 -10.17 20.46 18.28
C ARG A 363 -11.25 20.57 17.20
N PRO A 364 -11.60 19.44 16.56
CA PRO A 364 -12.53 19.46 15.45
C PRO A 364 -13.96 19.72 15.93
N ARG A 365 -14.75 20.41 15.11
CA ARG A 365 -16.21 20.46 15.32
C ARG A 365 -16.84 19.11 14.97
N ARG A 366 -16.33 18.41 13.94
CA ARG A 366 -16.83 17.13 13.45
C ARG A 366 -15.68 16.16 13.24
N ALA A 367 -15.91 14.89 13.60
CA ALA A 367 -14.98 13.79 13.31
C ALA A 367 -15.69 12.69 12.54
N TYR A 368 -15.06 12.19 11.47
CA TYR A 368 -15.66 11.28 10.49
C TYR A 368 -15.08 9.89 10.58
N PHE A 369 -15.96 8.89 10.69
CA PHE A 369 -15.60 7.47 10.79
C PHE A 369 -16.50 6.63 9.89
N GLY A 370 -16.02 5.44 9.49
CA GLY A 370 -16.78 4.52 8.66
C GLY A 370 -17.63 3.55 9.50
N GLN A 371 -18.87 3.30 9.06
CA GLN A 371 -19.75 2.28 9.64
C GLN A 371 -19.15 0.87 9.62
N LYS A 372 -18.21 0.61 8.69
CA LYS A 372 -17.50 -0.67 8.62
C LYS A 372 -16.88 -1.07 9.97
N ASP A 373 -16.35 -0.13 10.72
CA ASP A 373 -15.75 -0.31 12.03
C ASP A 373 -16.75 0.12 13.13
N ALA A 374 -17.98 -0.49 13.08
CA ALA A 374 -19.12 -0.09 13.90
C ALA A 374 -18.83 -0.03 15.40
N GLN A 375 -18.13 -1.04 15.95
CA GLN A 375 -17.74 -1.04 17.36
C GLN A 375 -16.77 0.09 17.70
N GLN A 376 -15.84 0.41 16.80
CA GLN A 376 -14.95 1.57 16.95
C GLN A 376 -15.77 2.87 17.03
N ALA A 377 -16.73 3.04 16.12
CA ALA A 377 -17.61 4.22 16.14
C ALA A 377 -18.38 4.32 17.44
N GLU A 378 -18.89 3.21 17.98
CA GLU A 378 -19.61 3.19 19.25
C GLU A 378 -18.71 3.47 20.46
N VAL A 379 -17.50 2.93 20.50
CA VAL A 379 -16.50 3.24 21.51
C VAL A 379 -16.17 4.75 21.52
N ILE A 380 -15.98 5.34 20.35
CA ILE A 380 -15.70 6.78 20.21
C ILE A 380 -16.93 7.60 20.63
N ARG A 381 -18.15 7.21 20.23
CA ARG A 381 -19.39 7.88 20.64
C ARG A 381 -19.53 7.87 22.17
N ARG A 382 -19.25 6.74 22.79
CA ARG A 382 -19.26 6.60 24.24
C ARG A 382 -18.22 7.50 24.90
N MET A 383 -17.00 7.52 24.40
CA MET A 383 -15.92 8.39 24.87
C MET A 383 -16.30 9.88 24.78
N ILE A 384 -16.85 10.32 23.64
CA ILE A 384 -17.30 11.70 23.45
C ILE A 384 -18.34 12.08 24.50
N ARG A 385 -19.35 11.22 24.72
CA ARG A 385 -20.41 11.46 25.68
C ARG A 385 -19.91 11.46 27.13
N ASP A 386 -19.15 10.45 27.51
CA ASP A 386 -18.74 10.25 28.90
C ASP A 386 -17.68 11.30 29.35
N LEU A 387 -16.88 11.82 28.41
CA LEU A 387 -15.92 12.88 28.66
C LEU A 387 -16.45 14.29 28.30
N ALA A 388 -17.74 14.41 27.94
CA ALA A 388 -18.39 15.68 27.55
C ALA A 388 -17.58 16.47 26.49
N LEU A 389 -17.04 15.77 25.47
CA LEU A 389 -16.27 16.40 24.41
C LEU A 389 -17.19 17.14 23.41
N GLU A 390 -16.79 18.34 23.00
CA GLU A 390 -17.54 19.19 22.05
C GLU A 390 -17.25 18.76 20.59
N VAL A 391 -17.39 17.45 20.27
CA VAL A 391 -17.14 16.88 18.94
C VAL A 391 -18.39 16.17 18.45
N GLU A 392 -18.87 16.54 17.28
CA GLU A 392 -19.95 15.86 16.57
C GLU A 392 -19.39 14.65 15.82
N LEU A 393 -19.79 13.42 16.19
CA LEU A 393 -19.40 12.20 15.49
C LEU A 393 -20.26 11.98 14.25
N ARG A 394 -19.62 11.89 13.09
CA ARG A 394 -20.23 11.55 11.80
C ARG A 394 -19.81 10.14 11.40
N VAL A 395 -20.77 9.23 11.31
CA VAL A 395 -20.54 7.85 10.86
C VAL A 395 -21.14 7.67 9.48
N LEU A 396 -20.30 7.37 8.49
CA LEU A 396 -20.70 7.21 7.09
C LEU A 396 -20.89 5.73 6.73
N PRO A 397 -21.81 5.41 5.80
CA PRO A 397 -22.07 4.05 5.36
C PRO A 397 -20.82 3.33 4.87
N THR A 398 -20.78 2.00 5.05
CA THR A 398 -19.71 1.15 4.52
C THR A 398 -19.67 1.21 2.99
N VAL A 399 -18.53 1.61 2.44
CA VAL A 399 -18.28 1.54 1.00
C VAL A 399 -17.83 0.13 0.65
N ARG A 400 -18.39 -0.41 -0.45
CA ARG A 400 -18.11 -1.76 -0.93
C ARG A 400 -17.59 -1.74 -2.35
N ASP A 401 -16.80 -2.74 -2.69
CA ASP A 401 -16.41 -3.02 -4.07
C ASP A 401 -17.62 -3.50 -4.89
N GLU A 402 -17.45 -3.58 -6.22
CA GLU A 402 -18.47 -4.05 -7.16
C GLU A 402 -18.98 -5.47 -6.84
N ASP A 403 -18.13 -6.33 -6.26
CA ASP A 403 -18.47 -7.69 -5.85
C ASP A 403 -19.14 -7.74 -4.45
N GLY A 404 -19.30 -6.61 -3.76
CA GLY A 404 -19.95 -6.48 -2.46
C GLY A 404 -19.00 -6.59 -1.25
N LEU A 405 -17.70 -6.79 -1.46
CA LEU A 405 -16.71 -6.83 -0.37
C LEU A 405 -16.56 -5.43 0.25
N ALA A 406 -16.65 -5.33 1.58
CA ALA A 406 -16.37 -4.08 2.28
C ALA A 406 -14.92 -3.64 2.04
N LEU A 407 -14.72 -2.38 1.66
CA LEU A 407 -13.38 -1.85 1.40
C LEU A 407 -12.54 -1.81 2.67
N SER A 408 -11.33 -2.32 2.57
CA SER A 408 -10.33 -2.34 3.64
C SER A 408 -8.93 -2.35 3.05
N SER A 409 -7.99 -1.65 3.68
CA SER A 409 -6.56 -1.71 3.30
C SER A 409 -6.01 -3.14 3.35
N ARG A 410 -6.60 -4.02 4.17
CA ARG A 410 -6.24 -5.44 4.24
C ARG A 410 -6.70 -6.26 3.02
N ASN A 411 -7.61 -5.75 2.19
CA ASN A 411 -8.04 -6.47 0.98
C ASN A 411 -6.89 -6.65 -0.03
N ALA A 412 -5.88 -5.78 0.00
CA ALA A 412 -4.67 -5.89 -0.81
C ALA A 412 -3.81 -7.12 -0.46
N LEU A 413 -4.01 -7.71 0.72
CA LEU A 413 -3.29 -8.91 1.18
C LEU A 413 -3.96 -10.22 0.73
N LEU A 414 -5.15 -10.15 0.13
CA LEU A 414 -5.90 -11.32 -0.29
C LEU A 414 -5.48 -11.76 -1.69
N SER A 415 -5.16 -13.04 -1.83
CA SER A 415 -5.10 -13.68 -3.16
C SER A 415 -6.49 -13.66 -3.83
N PRO A 416 -6.60 -13.84 -5.16
CA PRO A 416 -7.88 -13.92 -5.85
C PRO A 416 -8.83 -14.98 -5.28
N GLN A 417 -8.29 -16.13 -4.86
CA GLN A 417 -9.09 -17.20 -4.24
C GLN A 417 -9.56 -16.84 -2.83
N GLU A 418 -8.70 -16.21 -2.03
CA GLU A 418 -9.08 -15.71 -0.70
C GLU A 418 -10.11 -14.59 -0.79
N ARG A 419 -9.99 -13.70 -1.78
CA ARG A 419 -10.98 -12.66 -2.04
C ARG A 419 -12.36 -13.25 -2.32
N GLN A 420 -12.45 -14.30 -3.14
CA GLN A 420 -13.72 -14.99 -3.42
C GLN A 420 -14.32 -15.62 -2.14
N ARG A 421 -13.49 -16.18 -1.26
CA ARG A 421 -13.94 -16.70 0.03
C ARG A 421 -14.40 -15.60 0.97
N ALA A 422 -13.71 -14.47 0.98
CA ALA A 422 -14.04 -13.30 1.82
C ALA A 422 -15.44 -12.75 1.57
N LEU A 423 -15.96 -12.87 0.34
CA LEU A 423 -17.33 -12.47 -0.02
C LEU A 423 -18.41 -13.21 0.77
N ALA A 424 -18.11 -14.37 1.34
CA ALA A 424 -19.05 -15.11 2.15
C ALA A 424 -19.48 -14.32 3.40
N LEU A 425 -18.59 -13.50 3.98
CA LEU A 425 -18.91 -12.68 5.14
C LEU A 425 -20.01 -11.68 4.82
N SER A 426 -19.84 -10.84 3.81
CA SER A 426 -20.84 -9.83 3.45
C SER A 426 -22.18 -10.45 3.02
N ARG A 427 -22.15 -11.58 2.29
CA ARG A 427 -23.36 -12.31 1.91
C ARG A 427 -24.09 -12.91 3.09
N ALA A 428 -23.37 -13.46 4.06
CA ALA A 428 -23.97 -14.01 5.29
C ALA A 428 -24.62 -12.92 6.15
N LEU A 429 -23.92 -11.81 6.36
CA LEU A 429 -24.44 -10.69 7.15
C LEU A 429 -25.65 -10.01 6.49
N ALA A 430 -25.76 -10.08 5.15
CA ALA A 430 -26.94 -9.56 4.43
C ALA A 430 -28.24 -10.29 4.79
N THR A 431 -28.21 -11.47 5.41
CA THR A 431 -29.40 -12.15 5.97
C THR A 431 -30.04 -11.37 7.12
N ARG A 432 -29.26 -10.51 7.81
CA ARG A 432 -29.68 -9.75 9.02
C ARG A 432 -30.15 -10.61 10.18
N ASP A 433 -29.88 -11.91 10.14
CA ASP A 433 -30.20 -12.90 11.15
C ASP A 433 -28.90 -13.60 11.60
N PRO A 434 -28.55 -13.57 12.90
CA PRO A 434 -27.30 -14.15 13.41
C PRO A 434 -27.15 -15.64 13.12
N ASP A 435 -28.27 -16.41 13.30
CA ASP A 435 -28.22 -17.87 13.14
C ASP A 435 -28.12 -18.26 11.67
N ALA A 436 -28.87 -17.57 10.79
CA ALA A 436 -28.78 -17.77 9.34
C ALA A 436 -27.39 -17.39 8.80
N ALA A 437 -26.84 -16.26 9.25
CA ALA A 437 -25.51 -15.81 8.87
C ALA A 437 -24.42 -16.81 9.31
N LEU A 438 -24.50 -17.29 10.55
CA LEU A 438 -23.56 -18.27 11.08
C LEU A 438 -23.66 -19.62 10.34
N ALA A 439 -24.88 -20.09 10.04
CA ALA A 439 -25.10 -21.30 9.27
C ALA A 439 -24.50 -21.20 7.85
N GLN A 440 -24.70 -20.06 7.18
CA GLN A 440 -24.14 -19.80 5.86
C GLN A 440 -22.61 -19.77 5.87
N LEU A 441 -21.99 -19.11 6.84
CA LEU A 441 -20.52 -19.07 6.98
C LEU A 441 -19.94 -20.47 7.28
N ARG A 442 -20.59 -21.27 8.14
CA ARG A 442 -20.16 -22.64 8.43
C ARG A 442 -20.22 -23.57 7.20
N SER A 443 -21.10 -23.28 6.25
CA SER A 443 -21.15 -24.02 4.98
C SER A 443 -20.08 -23.61 3.96
N SER A 444 -19.38 -22.50 4.23
CA SER A 444 -18.35 -21.96 3.34
C SER A 444 -16.98 -22.53 3.72
N ASN A 445 -16.29 -23.11 2.74
CA ASN A 445 -14.98 -23.71 2.95
C ASN A 445 -13.86 -22.64 3.04
N GLY A 446 -12.87 -22.89 3.92
CA GLY A 446 -11.65 -22.09 4.00
C GLY A 446 -11.81 -20.75 4.73
N LEU A 447 -12.78 -20.67 5.63
CA LEU A 447 -13.00 -19.59 6.57
C LEU A 447 -12.86 -20.09 8.00
N GLU A 448 -12.20 -19.32 8.85
CA GLU A 448 -12.25 -19.45 10.30
C GLU A 448 -13.15 -18.33 10.84
N ILE A 449 -14.18 -18.68 11.59
CA ILE A 449 -15.17 -17.72 12.08
C ILE A 449 -14.79 -17.34 13.51
N ASP A 450 -14.48 -16.06 13.74
CA ASP A 450 -14.24 -15.55 15.09
C ASP A 450 -15.58 -15.31 15.80
N TYR A 451 -16.49 -14.57 15.16
CA TYR A 451 -17.85 -14.32 15.69
C TYR A 451 -18.83 -13.88 14.59
N VAL A 452 -20.13 -14.07 14.86
CA VAL A 452 -21.27 -13.41 14.20
C VAL A 452 -22.28 -13.10 15.30
N GLU A 453 -22.48 -11.82 15.61
CA GLU A 453 -23.30 -11.40 16.75
C GLU A 453 -24.04 -10.10 16.44
N ALA A 454 -25.29 -10.01 16.95
CA ALA A 454 -26.01 -8.75 16.98
C ALA A 454 -25.51 -7.89 18.15
N ALA A 455 -25.37 -6.58 17.90
CA ALA A 455 -24.97 -5.61 18.92
C ALA A 455 -25.93 -4.42 18.92
N ASP A 456 -26.35 -4.02 20.12
CA ASP A 456 -27.22 -2.86 20.36
C ASP A 456 -26.38 -1.58 20.38
N PHE A 457 -25.81 -1.25 19.20
CA PHE A 457 -25.12 0.00 18.94
C PHE A 457 -26.11 1.05 18.42
N ASP A 458 -25.65 2.25 18.14
CA ASP A 458 -26.46 3.28 17.49
C ASP A 458 -25.91 3.63 16.10
N PRO A 459 -26.51 3.09 15.02
CA PRO A 459 -27.63 2.14 14.95
C PRO A 459 -27.24 0.70 15.35
N PRO A 460 -28.22 -0.18 15.72
CA PRO A 460 -27.94 -1.58 15.99
C PRO A 460 -27.41 -2.29 14.74
N VAL A 461 -26.52 -3.27 14.95
CA VAL A 461 -25.84 -3.97 13.86
C VAL A 461 -25.80 -5.49 14.05
N LEU A 462 -25.76 -6.24 12.95
CA LEU A 462 -25.23 -7.59 12.92
C LEU A 462 -23.78 -7.50 12.45
N ALA A 463 -22.84 -7.86 13.31
CA ALA A 463 -21.41 -7.78 13.05
C ALA A 463 -20.79 -9.18 12.97
N GLY A 464 -19.76 -9.33 12.13
CA GLY A 464 -19.03 -10.58 12.00
C GLY A 464 -17.56 -10.36 11.69
N ALA A 465 -16.76 -11.35 12.14
CA ALA A 465 -15.34 -11.42 11.85
C ALA A 465 -14.94 -12.83 11.41
N VAL A 466 -14.13 -12.89 10.35
CA VAL A 466 -13.60 -14.15 9.81
C VAL A 466 -12.11 -14.02 9.49
N ARG A 467 -11.41 -15.16 9.46
CA ARG A 467 -10.06 -15.26 8.90
C ARG A 467 -10.11 -16.01 7.58
N VAL A 468 -9.42 -15.46 6.60
CA VAL A 468 -9.23 -16.05 5.28
C VAL A 468 -7.73 -16.15 5.04
N GLY A 469 -7.18 -17.35 5.11
CA GLY A 469 -5.73 -17.51 5.17
C GLY A 469 -5.16 -16.78 6.41
N SER A 470 -4.17 -15.93 6.21
CA SER A 470 -3.58 -15.10 7.28
C SER A 470 -4.31 -13.78 7.52
N THR A 471 -5.30 -13.44 6.69
CA THR A 471 -5.98 -12.14 6.73
C THR A 471 -7.26 -12.19 7.53
N ARG A 472 -7.38 -11.36 8.55
CA ARG A 472 -8.59 -11.17 9.34
C ARG A 472 -9.44 -10.05 8.77
N LEU A 473 -10.72 -10.33 8.52
CA LEU A 473 -11.69 -9.41 7.94
C LEU A 473 -12.87 -9.22 8.88
N ILE A 474 -13.38 -7.99 8.92
CA ILE A 474 -14.60 -7.63 9.65
C ILE A 474 -15.57 -6.94 8.71
N ASP A 475 -16.85 -7.12 9.00
CA ASP A 475 -17.94 -6.42 8.32
C ASP A 475 -19.16 -6.34 9.22
N ASN A 476 -20.13 -5.49 8.89
CA ASN A 476 -21.41 -5.42 9.57
C ASN A 476 -22.52 -4.92 8.63
N VAL A 477 -23.75 -5.17 9.05
CA VAL A 477 -24.95 -4.59 8.45
C VAL A 477 -25.81 -3.95 9.54
N VAL A 478 -26.39 -2.79 9.24
CA VAL A 478 -27.31 -2.10 10.12
C VAL A 478 -28.63 -2.87 10.20
N LEU A 479 -29.12 -3.09 11.40
CA LEU A 479 -30.43 -3.68 11.66
C LEU A 479 -31.49 -2.58 11.79
N GLU A 480 -32.74 -2.87 11.42
CA GLU A 480 -33.84 -1.93 11.60
C GLU A 480 -34.21 -1.84 13.08
N LYS A 481 -34.43 -0.62 13.61
CA LYS A 481 -34.94 -0.42 14.96
C LYS A 481 -36.35 -1.05 15.05
N GLY A 482 -36.47 -2.20 15.71
CA GLY A 482 -37.73 -2.90 15.89
C GLY A 482 -37.77 -4.39 15.56
N SER A 483 -36.73 -4.95 14.98
CA SER A 483 -36.54 -6.40 14.88
C SER A 483 -35.95 -6.89 16.21
N ASP A 484 -36.80 -7.25 17.16
CA ASP A 484 -36.40 -7.94 18.39
C ASP A 484 -35.83 -9.32 18.01
N PRO A 485 -34.52 -9.58 18.15
CA PRO A 485 -33.95 -10.87 17.82
C PRO A 485 -34.31 -11.97 18.85
N THR A 486 -35.00 -11.64 19.95
CA THR A 486 -35.28 -12.60 21.03
C THR A 486 -36.68 -13.19 21.00
N GLY A 487 -37.59 -12.71 20.13
CA GLY A 487 -38.93 -13.30 19.97
C GLY A 487 -39.82 -13.26 21.23
N LEU A 488 -39.45 -12.50 22.26
CA LEU A 488 -40.26 -12.34 23.50
C LEU A 488 -41.18 -11.13 23.36
N THR A 489 -42.40 -11.38 22.88
CA THR A 489 -43.49 -10.40 22.99
C THR A 489 -43.80 -10.17 24.49
N PRO A 490 -43.87 -8.91 24.95
CA PRO A 490 -44.37 -8.66 26.30
C PRO A 490 -45.84 -9.04 26.37
N SER A 491 -46.16 -10.04 27.19
CA SER A 491 -47.54 -10.40 27.52
C SER A 491 -48.24 -9.21 28.16
N THR A 492 -49.22 -8.68 27.47
CA THR A 492 -50.24 -7.77 28.03
C THR A 492 -51.18 -8.56 28.94
N GLU A 493 -50.91 -8.55 30.21
CA GLU A 493 -51.88 -8.82 31.31
C GLU A 493 -51.76 -7.63 32.25
N GLY A 494 -52.71 -6.88 32.52
CA GLY A 494 -54.08 -6.94 32.84
C GLY A 494 -54.34 -5.72 33.70
N ALA A 495 -55.02 -4.72 33.16
CA ALA A 495 -55.58 -3.65 33.96
C ALA A 495 -56.96 -4.17 34.53
N HIS A 496 -57.02 -4.43 35.84
CA HIS A 496 -58.27 -4.38 36.58
C HIS A 496 -58.00 -4.02 38.03
N THR A 497 -58.72 -2.96 38.39
CA THR A 497 -59.11 -2.34 39.67
C THR A 497 -58.12 -1.46 40.37
#